data_f9a600c80a46cc3040b2cb7c2fd3315a
#
_entry.id   f9a600c80a46cc3040b2cb7c2fd3315a
#
_cell.length_a   1.000
_cell.length_b   1.000
_cell.length_c   1.000
_cell.angle_alpha   90.00
_cell.angle_beta   90.00
_cell.angle_gamma   90.00
#
_symmetry.space_group_name_H-M   'P 1'
#
loop_
_entity.id
_entity.type
_entity.pdbx_description
1 polymer ?
#
loop_
_entity_poly.entity_id
_entity_poly.type
_entity_poly.pdbx_seq_one_letter_code
_entity_poly.pdbx_strand_id
1 'polypeptide(L)'
;MPVLGQEADSPPPSELAEAFLAKKGVDGKAGEPASNFFVTDIPIFCVVRLSAPGIASVRMDFIAADVPGVKPGSKVVSTTYTTKEAEDRVNFSGRPHGLWVAGKYRVDIFIGPKKVSNIEFEIKATPGEVAKPSVKKSTSPTRKPLKKSTAADRYARQALGRAFW
;
A
#
# COMPACT_ATOMS: atom_id res chain seq x y z
N MET A 1 -29.57 -55.06 -2.38
CA MET A 1 -30.09 -53.71 -2.56
C MET A 1 -28.95 -52.76 -2.25
N PRO A 2 -28.25 -52.19 -3.24
CA PRO A 2 -27.25 -51.16 -2.96
C PRO A 2 -27.97 -49.84 -2.66
N VAL A 3 -27.72 -49.28 -1.50
CA VAL A 3 -28.11 -47.92 -1.13
C VAL A 3 -27.19 -46.99 -1.92
N LEU A 4 -27.74 -46.33 -2.92
CA LEU A 4 -27.10 -45.21 -3.60
C LEU A 4 -26.97 -44.09 -2.57
N GLY A 5 -25.75 -43.90 -2.11
CA GLY A 5 -25.37 -42.67 -1.34
C GLY A 5 -25.65 -41.48 -2.23
N GLN A 6 -26.61 -40.65 -1.84
CA GLN A 6 -26.70 -39.28 -2.34
C GLN A 6 -25.45 -38.56 -1.86
N GLU A 7 -24.48 -38.38 -2.77
CA GLU A 7 -23.50 -37.34 -2.63
C GLU A 7 -24.30 -36.05 -2.50
N ALA A 8 -24.26 -35.48 -1.29
CA ALA A 8 -24.79 -34.15 -1.06
C ALA A 8 -24.06 -33.25 -2.04
N ASP A 9 -24.81 -32.76 -3.01
CA ASP A 9 -24.38 -31.74 -3.98
C ASP A 9 -24.06 -30.50 -3.19
N SER A 10 -22.81 -30.42 -2.72
CA SER A 10 -22.28 -29.21 -2.10
C SER A 10 -22.34 -28.14 -3.17
N PRO A 11 -23.05 -27.02 -2.93
CA PRO A 11 -23.10 -25.96 -3.93
C PRO A 11 -21.68 -25.62 -4.34
N PRO A 12 -21.40 -25.41 -5.64
CA PRO A 12 -20.07 -25.10 -6.12
C PRO A 12 -19.56 -23.85 -5.36
N PRO A 13 -18.29 -23.83 -5.01
CA PRO A 13 -17.73 -22.68 -4.32
C PRO A 13 -18.05 -21.43 -5.14
N SER A 14 -18.53 -20.38 -4.47
CA SER A 14 -18.90 -19.12 -5.12
C SER A 14 -17.78 -18.69 -6.07
N GLU A 15 -18.10 -18.63 -7.37
CA GLU A 15 -17.15 -18.25 -8.39
C GLU A 15 -17.16 -16.73 -8.59
N LEU A 16 -16.07 -16.20 -9.13
CA LEU A 16 -16.00 -14.79 -9.50
C LEU A 16 -16.85 -14.54 -10.74
N ALA A 17 -17.86 -13.68 -10.64
CA ALA A 17 -18.60 -13.19 -11.78
C ALA A 17 -17.93 -11.98 -12.42
N GLU A 18 -17.52 -11.01 -11.59
CA GLU A 18 -16.93 -9.76 -12.04
C GLU A 18 -16.02 -9.17 -10.95
N ALA A 19 -14.97 -8.48 -11.38
CA ALA A 19 -14.17 -7.65 -10.49
C ALA A 19 -13.66 -6.42 -11.24
N PHE A 20 -13.71 -5.27 -10.58
CA PHE A 20 -13.20 -4.02 -11.13
C PHE A 20 -12.71 -3.09 -10.03
N LEU A 21 -11.87 -2.12 -10.42
CA LEU A 21 -11.43 -1.04 -9.56
C LEU A 21 -12.28 0.19 -9.80
N ALA A 22 -12.47 1.00 -8.76
CA ALA A 22 -13.25 2.22 -8.83
C ALA A 22 -12.62 3.33 -7.98
N LYS A 23 -12.85 4.55 -8.40
CA LYS A 23 -12.56 5.74 -7.59
C LYS A 23 -13.63 5.93 -6.52
N LYS A 24 -13.33 6.75 -5.52
CA LYS A 24 -14.33 7.17 -4.54
C LYS A 24 -15.41 8.00 -5.21
N GLY A 25 -16.65 7.56 -5.12
CA GLY A 25 -17.82 8.31 -5.53
C GLY A 25 -18.15 9.47 -4.59
N VAL A 26 -19.09 10.32 -5.01
CA VAL A 26 -19.54 11.49 -4.23
C VAL A 26 -20.19 11.11 -2.90
N ASP A 27 -20.78 9.93 -2.83
CA ASP A 27 -21.40 9.33 -1.62
C ASP A 27 -20.39 8.63 -0.70
N GLY A 28 -19.09 8.65 -1.06
CA GLY A 28 -18.04 8.01 -0.31
C GLY A 28 -17.88 6.50 -0.56
N LYS A 29 -18.72 5.92 -1.41
CA LYS A 29 -18.69 4.52 -1.83
C LYS A 29 -17.88 4.33 -3.11
N ALA A 30 -17.79 3.10 -3.60
CA ALA A 30 -17.20 2.82 -4.91
C ALA A 30 -18.01 3.51 -6.01
N GLY A 31 -17.35 4.33 -6.79
CA GLY A 31 -17.91 5.01 -7.96
C GLY A 31 -17.84 4.15 -9.22
N GLU A 32 -17.62 4.81 -10.36
CA GLU A 32 -17.52 4.12 -11.65
C GLU A 32 -16.22 3.33 -11.79
N PRO A 33 -16.22 2.26 -12.59
CA PRO A 33 -15.02 1.50 -12.90
C PRO A 33 -13.92 2.37 -13.49
N ALA A 34 -12.68 2.19 -13.01
CA ALA A 34 -11.52 2.93 -13.46
C ALA A 34 -10.27 2.06 -13.46
N SER A 35 -9.38 2.29 -14.42
CA SER A 35 -8.07 1.63 -14.53
C SER A 35 -6.90 2.59 -14.30
N ASN A 36 -7.15 3.88 -14.29
CA ASN A 36 -6.15 4.93 -14.08
C ASN A 36 -6.50 5.75 -12.83
N PHE A 37 -5.54 5.88 -11.96
CA PHE A 37 -5.67 6.58 -10.68
C PHE A 37 -4.58 7.64 -10.56
N PHE A 38 -4.78 8.58 -9.63
CA PHE A 38 -3.77 9.53 -9.21
C PHE A 38 -3.32 9.23 -7.78
N VAL A 39 -2.16 9.71 -7.42
CA VAL A 39 -1.60 9.55 -6.05
C VAL A 39 -2.54 10.07 -4.96
N THR A 40 -3.47 10.97 -5.31
CA THR A 40 -4.48 11.56 -4.43
C THR A 40 -5.79 10.77 -4.36
N ASP A 41 -5.98 9.77 -5.23
CA ASP A 41 -7.20 8.96 -5.23
C ASP A 41 -7.16 7.96 -4.06
N ILE A 42 -7.63 8.38 -2.91
CA ILE A 42 -7.67 7.57 -1.67
C ILE A 42 -9.09 7.61 -1.09
N PRO A 43 -9.68 6.45 -0.83
CA PRO A 43 -9.25 5.09 -1.16
C PRO A 43 -9.47 4.73 -2.62
N ILE A 44 -8.74 3.72 -3.10
CA ILE A 44 -9.08 2.99 -4.33
C ILE A 44 -9.97 1.82 -3.92
N PHE A 45 -11.15 1.73 -4.53
CA PHE A 45 -12.07 0.62 -4.27
C PHE A 45 -11.81 -0.55 -5.22
N CYS A 46 -11.94 -1.77 -4.70
CA CYS A 46 -12.01 -2.99 -5.49
C CYS A 46 -13.38 -3.62 -5.23
N VAL A 47 -14.18 -3.71 -6.26
CA VAL A 47 -15.49 -4.33 -6.21
C VAL A 47 -15.39 -5.73 -6.76
N VAL A 48 -15.84 -6.71 -5.99
CA VAL A 48 -15.86 -8.13 -6.37
C VAL A 48 -17.31 -8.60 -6.34
N ARG A 49 -17.78 -9.18 -7.43
CA ARG A 49 -19.10 -9.84 -7.52
C ARG A 49 -18.90 -11.33 -7.68
N LEU A 50 -19.64 -12.08 -6.90
CA LEU A 50 -19.70 -13.53 -6.98
C LEU A 50 -20.81 -13.95 -7.94
N SER A 51 -20.67 -15.11 -8.55
CA SER A 51 -21.66 -15.68 -9.47
C SER A 51 -22.98 -16.05 -8.79
N ALA A 52 -22.93 -16.31 -7.50
CA ALA A 52 -24.09 -16.59 -6.66
C ALA A 52 -23.86 -16.06 -5.25
N PRO A 53 -24.93 -15.64 -4.56
CA PRO A 53 -24.83 -15.31 -3.14
C PRO A 53 -24.47 -16.55 -2.33
N GLY A 54 -23.69 -16.35 -1.28
CA GLY A 54 -23.26 -17.43 -0.40
C GLY A 54 -22.10 -17.05 0.49
N ILE A 55 -21.78 -17.91 1.44
CA ILE A 55 -20.66 -17.72 2.35
C ILE A 55 -19.36 -18.07 1.61
N ALA A 56 -18.51 -17.08 1.39
CA ALA A 56 -17.20 -17.24 0.77
C ALA A 56 -16.19 -16.32 1.44
N SER A 57 -14.96 -16.80 1.64
CA SER A 57 -13.86 -15.95 2.06
C SER A 57 -13.23 -15.30 0.82
N VAL A 58 -13.39 -14.00 0.67
CA VAL A 58 -12.82 -13.22 -0.43
C VAL A 58 -11.65 -12.40 0.10
N ARG A 59 -10.48 -12.51 -0.54
CA ARG A 59 -9.29 -11.72 -0.19
C ARG A 59 -8.83 -10.91 -1.39
N MET A 60 -8.40 -9.70 -1.10
CA MET A 60 -7.82 -8.76 -2.06
C MET A 60 -6.44 -8.37 -1.59
N ASP A 61 -5.45 -8.51 -2.47
CA ASP A 61 -4.06 -8.07 -2.24
C ASP A 61 -3.69 -7.00 -3.29
N PHE A 62 -3.38 -5.77 -2.86
CA PHE A 62 -2.72 -4.78 -3.71
C PHE A 62 -1.22 -5.04 -3.71
N ILE A 63 -0.65 -5.19 -4.87
CA ILE A 63 0.76 -5.54 -5.07
C ILE A 63 1.43 -4.46 -5.92
N ALA A 64 2.58 -3.98 -5.48
CA ALA A 64 3.44 -3.12 -6.27
C ALA A 64 4.09 -3.96 -7.38
N ALA A 65 3.77 -3.68 -8.64
CA ALA A 65 4.36 -4.37 -9.79
C ALA A 65 5.64 -3.67 -10.27
N ASP A 66 5.56 -2.36 -10.47
CA ASP A 66 6.68 -1.50 -10.87
C ASP A 66 6.48 -0.11 -10.24
N VAL A 67 7.00 0.07 -9.04
CA VAL A 67 6.82 1.28 -8.24
C VAL A 67 8.19 1.74 -7.74
N PRO A 68 8.60 2.98 -8.00
CA PRO A 68 9.88 3.51 -7.55
C PRO A 68 10.05 3.40 -6.04
N GLY A 69 11.18 2.83 -5.61
CA GLY A 69 11.50 2.67 -4.18
C GLY A 69 10.77 1.54 -3.46
N VAL A 70 9.95 0.76 -4.17
CA VAL A 70 9.24 -0.40 -3.63
C VAL A 70 9.69 -1.65 -4.36
N LYS A 71 9.99 -2.70 -3.59
CA LYS A 71 10.37 -3.99 -4.19
C LYS A 71 9.21 -4.56 -5.01
N PRO A 72 9.42 -4.94 -6.29
CA PRO A 72 8.39 -5.59 -7.09
C PRO A 72 7.81 -6.83 -6.40
N GLY A 73 6.50 -7.00 -6.47
CA GLY A 73 5.79 -8.07 -5.79
C GLY A 73 5.46 -7.81 -4.31
N SER A 74 5.85 -6.65 -3.77
CA SER A 74 5.49 -6.29 -2.39
C SER A 74 3.99 -6.04 -2.24
N LYS A 75 3.38 -6.60 -1.20
CA LYS A 75 2.00 -6.30 -0.83
C LYS A 75 1.93 -4.94 -0.15
N VAL A 76 1.11 -4.06 -0.70
CA VAL A 76 0.87 -2.72 -0.17
C VAL A 76 -0.34 -2.72 0.78
N VAL A 77 -1.38 -3.41 0.36
CA VAL A 77 -2.62 -3.58 1.14
C VAL A 77 -3.09 -5.02 0.97
N SER A 78 -3.56 -5.63 2.05
CA SER A 78 -4.20 -6.95 2.03
C SER A 78 -5.43 -6.91 2.92
N THR A 79 -6.57 -7.31 2.38
CA THR A 79 -7.84 -7.33 3.10
C THR A 79 -8.62 -8.59 2.77
N THR A 80 -9.21 -9.19 3.78
CA THR A 80 -10.08 -10.37 3.65
C THR A 80 -11.46 -10.05 4.22
N TYR A 81 -12.48 -10.52 3.54
CA TYR A 81 -13.87 -10.43 3.98
C TYR A 81 -14.59 -11.76 3.73
N THR A 82 -15.36 -12.22 4.70
CA THR A 82 -16.22 -13.38 4.55
C THR A 82 -17.64 -12.91 4.30
N THR A 83 -18.20 -13.27 3.13
CA THR A 83 -19.57 -12.93 2.76
C THR A 83 -20.59 -13.68 3.61
N LYS A 84 -21.79 -13.15 3.70
CA LYS A 84 -22.95 -13.81 4.31
C LYS A 84 -23.74 -14.56 3.25
N GLU A 85 -24.70 -15.40 3.68
CA GLU A 85 -25.49 -16.25 2.79
C GLU A 85 -26.23 -15.51 1.65
N ALA A 86 -26.64 -14.25 1.88
CA ALA A 86 -27.35 -13.44 0.90
C ALA A 86 -26.46 -12.42 0.17
N GLU A 87 -25.16 -12.46 0.38
CA GLU A 87 -24.23 -11.51 -0.22
C GLU A 87 -23.52 -12.12 -1.43
N ASP A 88 -23.63 -11.44 -2.56
CA ASP A 88 -22.90 -11.74 -3.79
C ASP A 88 -21.86 -10.67 -4.16
N ARG A 89 -21.74 -9.60 -3.35
CA ARG A 89 -20.89 -8.46 -3.63
C ARG A 89 -20.05 -8.05 -2.43
N VAL A 90 -18.77 -7.84 -2.67
CA VAL A 90 -17.81 -7.31 -1.68
C VAL A 90 -17.19 -6.03 -2.21
N ASN A 91 -17.16 -4.98 -1.38
CA ASN A 91 -16.51 -3.71 -1.69
C ASN A 91 -15.29 -3.55 -0.76
N PHE A 92 -14.12 -3.76 -1.30
CA PHE A 92 -12.88 -3.47 -0.58
C PHE A 92 -12.45 -2.02 -0.78
N SER A 93 -11.83 -1.43 0.23
CA SER A 93 -11.19 -0.11 0.13
C SER A 93 -9.70 -0.24 0.38
N GLY A 94 -8.90 0.03 -0.64
CA GLY A 94 -7.44 0.04 -0.55
C GLY A 94 -6.93 1.41 -0.11
N ARG A 95 -6.25 1.44 1.04
CA ARG A 95 -5.57 2.65 1.55
C ARG A 95 -4.13 2.30 1.87
N PRO A 96 -3.15 3.00 1.28
CA PRO A 96 -1.75 2.83 1.66
C PRO A 96 -1.48 3.54 3.00
N HIS A 97 -0.34 3.27 3.58
CA HIS A 97 0.19 4.09 4.66
C HIS A 97 0.70 5.43 4.07
N GLY A 98 -0.13 6.45 4.08
CA GLY A 98 0.16 7.76 3.47
C GLY A 98 -0.47 7.92 2.09
N LEU A 99 0.26 8.49 1.14
CA LEU A 99 -0.17 8.65 -0.24
C LEU A 99 0.26 7.46 -1.10
N TRP A 100 -0.45 7.26 -2.21
CA TRP A 100 0.00 6.35 -3.24
C TRP A 100 1.28 6.88 -3.88
N VAL A 101 2.18 5.99 -4.26
CA VAL A 101 3.34 6.32 -5.09
C VAL A 101 2.97 6.07 -6.54
N ALA A 102 3.35 6.98 -7.45
CA ALA A 102 3.11 6.78 -8.87
C ALA A 102 3.87 5.55 -9.38
N GLY A 103 3.21 4.71 -10.17
CA GLY A 103 3.77 3.47 -10.68
C GLY A 103 2.71 2.46 -11.09
N LYS A 104 3.14 1.26 -11.44
CA LYS A 104 2.25 0.17 -11.83
C LYS A 104 1.97 -0.74 -10.65
N TYR A 105 0.73 -1.10 -10.52
CA TYR A 105 0.20 -1.96 -9.46
C TYR A 105 -0.64 -3.09 -10.05
N ARG A 106 -0.86 -4.10 -9.23
CA ARG A 106 -1.75 -5.22 -9.52
C ARG A 106 -2.60 -5.52 -8.29
N VAL A 107 -3.85 -5.84 -8.51
CA VAL A 107 -4.72 -6.41 -7.48
C VAL A 107 -4.89 -7.89 -7.77
N ASP A 108 -4.54 -8.73 -6.81
CA ASP A 108 -4.82 -10.16 -6.85
C ASP A 108 -6.05 -10.45 -6.00
N ILE A 109 -7.02 -11.19 -6.57
CA ILE A 109 -8.28 -11.55 -5.93
C ILE A 109 -8.31 -13.04 -5.71
N PHE A 110 -8.67 -13.43 -4.49
CA PHE A 110 -8.75 -14.82 -4.08
C PHE A 110 -10.15 -15.12 -3.54
N ILE A 111 -10.65 -16.30 -3.84
CA ILE A 111 -11.82 -16.89 -3.19
C ILE A 111 -11.33 -18.15 -2.49
N GLY A 112 -11.44 -18.18 -1.16
CA GLY A 112 -10.75 -19.18 -0.35
C GLY A 112 -9.23 -19.15 -0.58
N PRO A 113 -8.60 -20.31 -0.80
CA PRO A 113 -7.16 -20.39 -1.07
C PRO A 113 -6.80 -20.09 -2.53
N LYS A 114 -7.79 -20.06 -3.45
CA LYS A 114 -7.58 -19.98 -4.91
C LYS A 114 -7.53 -18.53 -5.38
N LYS A 115 -6.47 -18.17 -6.11
CA LYS A 115 -6.43 -16.92 -6.88
C LYS A 115 -7.37 -17.06 -8.09
N VAL A 116 -8.37 -16.20 -8.19
CA VAL A 116 -9.41 -16.25 -9.22
C VAL A 116 -9.27 -15.17 -10.28
N SER A 117 -8.63 -14.04 -9.95
CA SER A 117 -8.40 -12.94 -10.90
C SER A 117 -7.25 -12.07 -10.50
N ASN A 118 -6.77 -11.28 -11.46
CA ASN A 118 -5.88 -10.15 -11.22
C ASN A 118 -6.27 -8.98 -12.11
N ILE A 119 -6.10 -7.77 -11.59
CA ILE A 119 -6.38 -6.52 -12.30
C ILE A 119 -5.13 -5.66 -12.23
N GLU A 120 -4.57 -5.31 -13.37
CA GLU A 120 -3.47 -4.37 -13.47
C GLU A 120 -4.00 -2.94 -13.59
N PHE A 121 -3.32 -1.99 -12.94
CA PHE A 121 -3.68 -0.59 -13.00
C PHE A 121 -2.46 0.30 -12.79
N GLU A 122 -2.59 1.57 -13.14
CA GLU A 122 -1.53 2.55 -13.02
C GLU A 122 -1.97 3.70 -12.11
N ILE A 123 -1.06 4.12 -11.25
CA ILE A 123 -1.20 5.32 -10.44
C ILE A 123 -0.25 6.38 -11.00
N LYS A 124 -0.80 7.53 -11.38
CA LYS A 124 -0.07 8.66 -11.98
C LYS A 124 0.16 9.75 -10.94
N ALA A 125 1.25 10.48 -11.09
CA ALA A 125 1.44 11.71 -10.34
C ALA A 125 0.35 12.73 -10.72
N THR A 126 -0.11 13.52 -9.76
CA THR A 126 -1.07 14.58 -10.02
C THR A 126 -0.44 15.62 -10.95
N PRO A 127 -1.15 16.08 -12.00
CA PRO A 127 -0.64 17.17 -12.85
C PRO A 127 -0.38 18.42 -12.01
N GLY A 128 0.89 18.81 -11.87
CA GLY A 128 1.33 19.95 -11.04
C GLY A 128 2.31 19.58 -9.93
N GLU A 129 2.37 18.34 -9.50
CA GLU A 129 3.40 17.84 -8.59
C GLU A 129 4.49 17.14 -9.39
N VAL A 130 5.37 17.95 -9.98
CA VAL A 130 6.62 17.44 -10.53
C VAL A 130 7.37 16.84 -9.35
N ALA A 131 7.49 15.52 -9.32
CA ALA A 131 8.35 14.82 -8.40
C ALA A 131 9.73 15.43 -8.50
N LYS A 132 10.14 16.22 -7.49
CA LYS A 132 11.53 16.65 -7.36
C LYS A 132 12.35 15.36 -7.28
N PRO A 133 13.28 15.12 -8.23
CA PRO A 133 14.19 14.02 -8.07
C PRO A 133 14.97 14.28 -6.79
N SER A 134 14.79 13.42 -5.80
CA SER A 134 15.66 13.41 -4.62
C SER A 134 17.02 12.94 -5.07
N VAL A 135 17.79 13.85 -5.65
CA VAL A 135 19.21 13.71 -5.79
C VAL A 135 19.78 13.86 -4.38
N LYS A 136 19.92 12.74 -3.71
CA LYS A 136 20.83 12.64 -2.58
C LYS A 136 22.24 12.82 -3.14
N LYS A 137 22.63 14.08 -3.33
CA LYS A 137 24.01 14.44 -3.53
C LYS A 137 24.66 14.29 -2.15
N SER A 138 25.23 13.12 -1.94
CA SER A 138 26.18 12.88 -0.87
C SER A 138 27.41 13.76 -1.12
N THR A 139 27.37 14.98 -0.63
CA THR A 139 28.56 15.80 -0.51
C THR A 139 29.00 15.66 0.94
N SER A 140 29.92 14.77 1.15
CA SER A 140 30.70 14.75 2.40
C SER A 140 31.37 16.10 2.55
N PRO A 141 31.17 16.83 3.65
CA PRO A 141 31.98 18.01 3.91
C PRO A 141 33.39 17.54 4.26
N THR A 142 34.33 17.85 3.39
CA THR A 142 35.78 17.76 3.67
C THR A 142 36.03 18.52 4.95
N ARG A 143 36.36 17.79 6.01
CA ARG A 143 36.85 18.41 7.28
C ARG A 143 38.16 19.08 6.97
N LYS A 144 38.18 20.43 7.01
CA LYS A 144 39.41 21.23 7.15
C LYS A 144 40.09 20.83 8.45
N PRO A 145 41.41 20.61 8.45
CA PRO A 145 42.13 20.30 9.68
C PRO A 145 42.05 21.46 10.62
N LEU A 146 41.57 21.22 11.83
CA LEU A 146 41.56 22.15 12.93
C LEU A 146 43.03 22.42 13.33
N LYS A 147 43.51 23.65 13.20
CA LYS A 147 44.80 24.07 13.70
C LYS A 147 44.86 23.79 15.21
N LYS A 148 45.88 23.04 15.61
CA LYS A 148 46.20 22.77 17.00
C LYS A 148 46.42 24.11 17.70
N SER A 149 45.53 24.50 18.57
CA SER A 149 45.75 25.55 19.56
C SER A 149 46.73 25.00 20.59
N THR A 150 47.90 25.61 20.65
CA THR A 150 48.97 25.27 21.57
C THR A 150 48.51 25.54 23.00
N ALA A 151 48.80 24.58 23.89
CA ALA A 151 48.43 24.56 25.32
C ALA A 151 49.18 25.63 26.19
N ALA A 152 49.64 26.73 25.61
CA ALA A 152 50.39 27.74 26.33
C ALA A 152 49.56 28.90 26.88
N ASP A 153 48.27 28.98 26.51
CA ASP A 153 47.46 30.15 26.89
C ASP A 153 46.50 29.92 28.08
N ARG A 154 46.62 28.78 28.76
CA ARG A 154 45.77 28.47 29.93
C ARG A 154 46.42 28.72 31.29
N TYR A 155 47.69 29.07 31.35
CA TYR A 155 48.39 29.27 32.63
C TYR A 155 48.51 30.73 33.09
N ALA A 156 48.09 31.70 32.30
CA ALA A 156 48.24 33.12 32.62
C ALA A 156 47.06 33.76 33.39
N ARG A 157 46.02 33.00 33.74
CA ARG A 157 44.83 33.57 34.40
C ARG A 157 44.54 33.05 35.82
N GLN A 158 45.44 32.30 36.43
CA GLN A 158 45.21 31.81 37.79
C GLN A 158 46.11 32.42 38.89
N ALA A 159 46.75 33.51 38.61
CA ALA A 159 47.70 34.14 39.58
C ALA A 159 47.30 35.53 40.09
N LEU A 160 46.03 35.93 40.02
CA LEU A 160 45.60 37.19 40.66
C LEU A 160 44.20 37.01 41.25
N GLY A 161 44.11 36.62 42.51
CA GLY A 161 42.84 36.54 43.21
C GLY A 161 42.90 35.88 44.58
N ARG A 162 43.98 36.17 45.35
CA ARG A 162 43.96 35.97 46.80
C ARG A 162 44.33 37.26 47.46
N ALA A 163 43.37 37.99 47.91
CA ALA A 163 43.51 38.86 49.09
C ALA A 163 42.12 39.21 49.64
N PHE A 164 41.98 38.95 50.91
CA PHE A 164 41.19 39.62 51.92
C PHE A 164 39.76 39.17 52.24
N TRP A 165 39.75 38.66 53.43
CA TRP A 165 38.84 38.58 54.58
C TRP A 165 37.82 37.46 54.51
#